data_ab5588829cc2bed54fca0be24c4b01f2
#
_entry.id   ab5588829cc2bed54fca0be24c4b01f2
#
_cell.length_a   1.000
_cell.length_b   1.000
_cell.length_c   1.000
_cell.angle_alpha   90.00
_cell.angle_beta   90.00
_cell.angle_gamma   90.00
#
_symmetry.space_group_name_H-M   'P 1'
#
loop_
_entity.id
_entity.type
_entity.pdbx_description
1 polymer ?
#
loop_
_entity_poly.entity_id
_entity_poly.type
_entity_poly.pdbx_seq_one_letter_code
_entity_poly.pdbx_strand_id
1 'polypeptide(L)'
;MAFFEVKELTKSFDDTEVLKGIDFTLEKGEVLAIIGSSGSGKTTLLRCLNYLETPDTGRITVDGKTYFDAEENKSLSESEIRLRRLHFGLVFQQFNLFPQYTVLDNLTLAARLQRCDELKKMYKEKRLTKVEYKQKKSAVRSEFNEKAAALLEKVGLSEKADFYPCQLSGGQQQRAAIARALALTPDILCFDEPTSALDPELTGEVLSVIKGLKSTDSTMIVVTHEMEFAANVADKIIFMANGIIEECGTPDDIFNHPKSPLLQSFLGKSAYTD
;
A
#
# COMPACT_ATOMS: atom_id res chain seq x y z
N MET A 1 13.51 -0.83 18.40
CA MET A 1 12.91 0.39 17.81
C MET A 1 11.94 -0.10 16.76
N ALA A 2 10.72 0.42 16.78
CA ALA A 2 9.73 0.06 15.78
C ALA A 2 10.27 0.33 14.37
N PHE A 3 9.92 -0.53 13.41
CA PHE A 3 10.29 -0.37 12.01
C PHE A 3 9.52 0.79 11.35
N PHE A 4 8.26 0.94 11.72
CA PHE A 4 7.39 2.01 11.26
C PHE A 4 6.71 2.68 12.46
N GLU A 5 6.77 4.01 12.52
CA GLU A 5 6.19 4.78 13.61
C GLU A 5 5.45 6.01 13.05
N VAL A 6 4.25 6.23 13.53
CA VAL A 6 3.42 7.40 13.26
C VAL A 6 3.14 8.09 14.58
N LYS A 7 3.36 9.40 14.66
CA LYS A 7 3.14 10.22 15.86
C LYS A 7 2.35 11.46 15.56
N GLU A 8 1.31 11.69 16.35
CA GLU A 8 0.47 12.91 16.38
C GLU A 8 0.01 13.37 14.99
N LEU A 9 -0.30 12.39 14.10
CA LEU A 9 -0.66 12.69 12.72
C LEU A 9 -2.06 13.29 12.65
N THR A 10 -2.17 14.54 12.14
CA THR A 10 -3.45 15.18 11.88
C THR A 10 -3.65 15.50 10.40
N LYS A 11 -4.91 15.57 9.99
CA LYS A 11 -5.30 16.02 8.65
C LYS A 11 -6.68 16.62 8.65
N SER A 12 -6.78 17.84 8.12
CA SER A 12 -8.03 18.55 7.89
C SER A 12 -8.25 18.80 6.40
N PHE A 13 -9.49 18.86 5.99
CA PHE A 13 -9.93 19.36 4.68
C PHE A 13 -10.93 20.47 4.93
N ASP A 14 -10.61 21.65 4.47
CA ASP A 14 -11.33 22.87 4.80
C ASP A 14 -11.52 23.01 6.33
N ASP A 15 -12.75 23.09 6.83
CA ASP A 15 -13.06 23.22 8.26
C ASP A 15 -13.28 21.84 8.95
N THR A 16 -13.06 20.74 8.25
CA THR A 16 -13.31 19.38 8.78
C THR A 16 -12.02 18.68 9.14
N GLU A 17 -11.81 18.44 10.44
CA GLU A 17 -10.69 17.63 10.92
C GLU A 17 -11.02 16.13 10.76
N VAL A 18 -10.29 15.46 9.86
CA VAL A 18 -10.51 14.05 9.50
C VAL A 18 -9.60 13.11 10.28
N LEU A 19 -8.35 13.50 10.53
CA LEU A 19 -7.43 12.78 11.42
C LEU A 19 -7.06 13.68 12.59
N LYS A 20 -7.19 13.15 13.81
CA LYS A 20 -7.15 13.95 15.06
C LYS A 20 -6.06 13.42 16.02
N GLY A 21 -4.82 13.37 15.55
CA GLY A 21 -3.69 12.87 16.34
C GLY A 21 -3.64 11.34 16.34
N ILE A 22 -3.16 10.77 15.24
CA ILE A 22 -3.03 9.32 15.07
C ILE A 22 -1.63 8.88 15.48
N ASP A 23 -1.57 7.91 16.41
CA ASP A 23 -0.34 7.33 16.93
C ASP A 23 -0.36 5.81 16.82
N PHE A 24 0.61 5.21 16.14
CA PHE A 24 0.80 3.77 16.13
C PHE A 24 2.21 3.37 15.68
N THR A 25 2.56 2.12 15.94
CA THR A 25 3.84 1.53 15.55
C THR A 25 3.65 0.16 14.94
N LEU A 26 4.57 -0.23 14.04
CA LEU A 26 4.68 -1.58 13.49
C LEU A 26 6.12 -2.07 13.56
N GLU A 27 6.30 -3.34 13.82
CA GLU A 27 7.58 -4.02 13.64
C GLU A 27 7.73 -4.49 12.17
N LYS A 28 8.95 -4.80 11.77
CA LYS A 28 9.21 -5.32 10.43
C LYS A 28 8.54 -6.69 10.24
N GLY A 29 7.83 -6.85 9.14
CA GLY A 29 7.10 -8.08 8.84
C GLY A 29 5.72 -8.19 9.50
N GLU A 30 5.30 -7.22 10.33
CA GLU A 30 3.94 -7.19 10.87
C GLU A 30 2.89 -6.78 9.84
N VAL A 31 1.70 -7.32 10.02
CA VAL A 31 0.50 -6.98 9.28
C VAL A 31 -0.45 -6.21 10.19
N LEU A 32 -0.68 -4.94 9.87
CA LEU A 32 -1.69 -4.10 10.50
C LEU A 32 -2.99 -4.13 9.71
N ALA A 33 -4.09 -4.54 10.31
CA ALA A 33 -5.41 -4.26 9.76
C ALA A 33 -6.00 -2.99 10.38
N ILE A 34 -6.62 -2.15 9.55
CA ILE A 34 -7.35 -0.96 9.96
C ILE A 34 -8.82 -1.16 9.63
N ILE A 35 -9.66 -1.24 10.65
CA ILE A 35 -11.10 -1.42 10.53
C ILE A 35 -11.85 -0.20 11.07
N GLY A 36 -13.12 -0.06 10.74
CA GLY A 36 -13.98 1.04 11.23
C GLY A 36 -15.04 1.45 10.23
N SER A 37 -15.99 2.25 10.65
CA SER A 37 -17.10 2.71 9.82
C SER A 37 -16.65 3.58 8.64
N SER A 38 -17.50 3.70 7.62
CA SER A 38 -17.26 4.65 6.53
C SER A 38 -17.13 6.07 7.09
N GLY A 39 -16.19 6.85 6.54
CA GLY A 39 -15.91 8.22 7.00
C GLY A 39 -15.06 8.32 8.28
N SER A 40 -14.57 7.22 8.87
CA SER A 40 -13.73 7.27 10.07
C SER A 40 -12.28 7.77 9.83
N GLY A 41 -11.88 8.02 8.58
CA GLY A 41 -10.56 8.54 8.23
C GLY A 41 -9.55 7.50 7.72
N LYS A 42 -9.91 6.21 7.58
CA LYS A 42 -9.01 5.11 7.18
C LYS A 42 -8.26 5.38 5.85
N THR A 43 -9.01 5.68 4.80
CA THR A 43 -8.43 6.01 3.48
C THR A 43 -7.58 7.28 3.53
N THR A 44 -7.99 8.29 4.30
CA THR A 44 -7.21 9.52 4.50
C THR A 44 -5.90 9.22 5.20
N LEU A 45 -5.91 8.39 6.25
CA LEU A 45 -4.69 7.94 6.91
C LEU A 45 -3.77 7.25 5.91
N LEU A 46 -4.29 6.27 5.15
CA LEU A 46 -3.49 5.54 4.16
C LEU A 46 -2.90 6.47 3.09
N ARG A 47 -3.65 7.46 2.62
CA ARG A 47 -3.17 8.48 1.68
C ARG A 47 -2.06 9.36 2.27
N CYS A 48 -2.17 9.73 3.53
CA CYS A 48 -1.12 10.47 4.24
C CYS A 48 0.16 9.64 4.35
N LEU A 49 0.06 8.36 4.70
CA LEU A 49 1.21 7.44 4.77
C LEU A 49 1.92 7.31 3.42
N ASN A 50 1.20 7.37 2.32
CA ASN A 50 1.72 7.25 0.96
C ASN A 50 2.07 8.60 0.29
N TYR A 51 2.06 9.72 1.00
CA TYR A 51 2.26 11.06 0.43
C TYR A 51 1.31 11.42 -0.73
N LEU A 52 0.12 10.82 -0.78
CA LEU A 52 -0.95 11.24 -1.68
C LEU A 52 -1.71 12.44 -1.12
N GLU A 53 -1.74 12.53 0.22
CA GLU A 53 -2.16 13.70 0.98
C GLU A 53 -1.02 14.10 1.92
N THR A 54 -0.82 15.40 2.11
CA THR A 54 0.18 15.89 3.07
C THR A 54 -0.49 16.05 4.42
N PRO A 55 -0.01 15.42 5.49
CA PRO A 55 -0.51 15.66 6.85
C PRO A 55 -0.31 17.12 7.27
N ASP A 56 -1.15 17.61 8.18
CA ASP A 56 -1.03 18.97 8.69
C ASP A 56 -0.03 19.06 9.85
N THR A 57 -0.01 18.03 10.72
CA THR A 57 0.97 17.88 11.81
C THR A 57 1.45 16.45 11.92
N GLY A 58 2.40 16.23 12.80
CA GLY A 58 2.91 14.92 13.18
C GLY A 58 4.17 14.50 12.45
N ARG A 59 4.57 13.25 12.74
CA ARG A 59 5.80 12.66 12.21
C ARG A 59 5.58 11.22 11.79
N ILE A 60 6.22 10.83 10.68
CA ILE A 60 6.28 9.44 10.20
C ILE A 60 7.74 9.03 10.10
N THR A 61 8.09 7.89 10.69
CA THR A 61 9.45 7.33 10.68
C THR A 61 9.42 5.92 10.09
N VAL A 62 10.37 5.62 9.21
CA VAL A 62 10.56 4.29 8.60
C VAL A 62 12.01 3.87 8.85
N ASP A 63 12.24 2.73 9.45
CA ASP A 63 13.57 2.18 9.76
C ASP A 63 14.48 3.20 10.46
N GLY A 64 13.93 3.91 11.47
CA GLY A 64 14.61 4.94 12.23
C GLY A 64 14.91 6.25 11.47
N LYS A 65 14.48 6.37 10.21
CA LYS A 65 14.67 7.58 9.40
C LYS A 65 13.38 8.38 9.32
N THR A 66 13.45 9.69 9.47
CA THR A 66 12.31 10.59 9.29
C THR A 66 11.85 10.55 7.83
N TYR A 67 10.63 10.06 7.65
CA TYR A 67 9.95 9.99 6.37
C TYR A 67 9.11 11.24 6.11
N PHE A 68 8.37 11.66 7.12
CA PHE A 68 7.61 12.91 7.17
C PHE A 68 7.79 13.55 8.55
N ASP A 69 7.95 14.88 8.54
CA ASP A 69 7.90 15.72 9.73
C ASP A 69 7.27 17.06 9.34
N ALA A 70 6.15 17.40 9.95
CA ALA A 70 5.42 18.61 9.61
C ALA A 70 6.21 19.89 9.89
N GLU A 71 7.13 19.87 10.87
CA GLU A 71 7.97 21.02 11.20
C GLU A 71 9.09 21.23 10.17
N GLU A 72 9.68 20.13 9.67
CA GLU A 72 10.82 20.15 8.76
C GLU A 72 10.42 20.18 7.28
N ASN A 73 9.25 19.59 6.92
CA ASN A 73 8.89 19.30 5.53
C ASN A 73 8.13 20.41 4.80
N LYS A 74 8.11 21.64 5.30
CA LYS A 74 7.42 22.78 4.65
C LYS A 74 7.88 23.10 3.22
N SER A 75 8.91 22.43 2.70
CA SER A 75 9.53 22.76 1.40
C SER A 75 10.11 21.57 0.64
N LEU A 76 9.55 20.35 0.79
CA LEU A 76 10.02 19.21 -0.01
C LEU A 76 9.77 19.45 -1.50
N SER A 77 10.79 19.20 -2.31
CA SER A 77 10.65 19.19 -3.75
C SER A 77 9.85 17.96 -4.22
N GLU A 78 9.19 18.06 -5.38
CA GLU A 78 8.48 16.93 -5.98
C GLU A 78 9.37 15.69 -6.19
N SER A 79 10.67 15.90 -6.45
CA SER A 79 11.64 14.82 -6.60
C SER A 79 11.88 14.08 -5.28
N GLU A 80 11.91 14.76 -4.16
CA GLU A 80 12.04 14.17 -2.83
C GLU A 80 10.76 13.41 -2.44
N ILE A 81 9.60 14.00 -2.66
CA ILE A 81 8.30 13.34 -2.45
C ILE A 81 8.23 12.05 -3.28
N ARG A 82 8.65 12.10 -4.55
CA ARG A 82 8.68 10.91 -5.42
C ARG A 82 9.57 9.80 -4.88
N LEU A 83 10.75 10.14 -4.34
CA LEU A 83 11.64 9.14 -3.72
C LEU A 83 11.03 8.54 -2.46
N ARG A 84 10.38 9.36 -1.63
CA ARG A 84 9.71 8.88 -0.42
C ARG A 84 8.55 7.94 -0.74
N ARG A 85 7.77 8.24 -1.79
CA ARG A 85 6.68 7.35 -2.25
C ARG A 85 7.15 5.94 -2.64
N LEU A 86 8.43 5.73 -2.97
CA LEU A 86 8.96 4.41 -3.31
C LEU A 86 9.05 3.46 -2.11
N HIS A 87 9.03 3.98 -0.89
CA HIS A 87 8.98 3.15 0.32
C HIS A 87 7.64 2.44 0.50
N PHE A 88 6.59 2.92 -0.19
CA PHE A 88 5.23 2.38 -0.06
C PHE A 88 4.72 1.86 -1.41
N GLY A 89 4.17 0.66 -1.38
CA GLY A 89 3.39 0.12 -2.49
C GLY A 89 1.91 0.26 -2.16
N LEU A 90 1.13 0.99 -2.96
CA LEU A 90 -0.29 1.20 -2.71
C LEU A 90 -1.14 0.43 -3.71
N VAL A 91 -2.06 -0.37 -3.18
CA VAL A 91 -3.13 -1.05 -3.91
C VAL A 91 -4.44 -0.36 -3.56
N PHE A 92 -5.08 0.21 -4.56
CA PHE A 92 -6.32 0.97 -4.41
C PHE A 92 -7.56 0.07 -4.43
N GLN A 93 -8.66 0.58 -3.92
CA GLN A 93 -9.99 -0.01 -4.02
C GLN A 93 -10.39 -0.27 -5.48
N GLN A 94 -10.20 0.73 -6.36
CA GLN A 94 -10.26 0.56 -7.79
C GLN A 94 -8.89 0.15 -8.31
N PHE A 95 -8.82 -0.78 -9.23
CA PHE A 95 -7.58 -1.42 -9.71
C PHE A 95 -6.55 -0.41 -10.25
N ASN A 96 -7.01 0.71 -10.82
CA ASN A 96 -6.19 1.81 -11.34
C ASN A 96 -5.06 1.35 -12.28
N LEU A 97 -5.29 0.28 -13.04
CA LEU A 97 -4.38 -0.14 -14.10
C LEU A 97 -4.47 0.84 -15.27
N PHE A 98 -3.34 1.07 -15.93
CA PHE A 98 -3.28 1.86 -17.13
C PHE A 98 -3.93 1.07 -18.28
N PRO A 99 -5.08 1.51 -18.82
CA PRO A 99 -5.86 0.69 -19.78
C PRO A 99 -5.16 0.50 -21.13
N GLN A 100 -4.26 1.41 -21.50
CA GLN A 100 -3.49 1.38 -22.75
C GLN A 100 -2.24 0.50 -22.69
N TYR A 101 -1.90 -0.06 -21.55
CA TYR A 101 -0.74 -0.93 -21.34
C TYR A 101 -1.17 -2.36 -21.04
N THR A 102 -0.37 -3.33 -21.46
CA THR A 102 -0.54 -4.73 -21.06
C THR A 102 -0.30 -4.89 -19.55
N VAL A 103 -0.66 -6.05 -19.01
CA VAL A 103 -0.37 -6.39 -17.61
C VAL A 103 1.14 -6.27 -17.35
N LEU A 104 1.97 -6.87 -18.20
CA LEU A 104 3.43 -6.80 -18.08
C LEU A 104 3.96 -5.35 -18.11
N ASP A 105 3.45 -4.52 -19.02
CA ASP A 105 3.86 -3.13 -19.08
C ASP A 105 3.34 -2.32 -17.87
N ASN A 106 2.16 -2.62 -17.33
CA ASN A 106 1.68 -2.03 -16.07
C ASN A 106 2.63 -2.30 -14.90
N LEU A 107 3.16 -3.52 -14.78
CA LEU A 107 4.10 -3.88 -13.71
C LEU A 107 5.47 -3.20 -13.91
N THR A 108 5.95 -3.11 -15.13
CA THR A 108 7.33 -2.73 -15.41
C THR A 108 7.53 -1.24 -15.67
N LEU A 109 6.47 -0.50 -16.00
CA LEU A 109 6.55 0.89 -16.47
C LEU A 109 7.32 1.80 -15.49
N ALA A 110 6.90 1.83 -14.22
CA ALA A 110 7.48 2.73 -13.22
C ALA A 110 8.95 2.42 -12.96
N ALA A 111 9.28 1.15 -12.76
CA ALA A 111 10.66 0.69 -12.52
C ALA A 111 11.58 0.94 -13.73
N ARG A 112 11.06 0.72 -14.94
CA ARG A 112 11.80 1.02 -16.19
C ARG A 112 12.07 2.51 -16.35
N LEU A 113 11.09 3.37 -16.08
CA LEU A 113 11.25 4.82 -16.15
C LEU A 113 12.30 5.31 -15.14
N GLN A 114 12.20 4.85 -13.88
CA GLN A 114 13.16 5.17 -12.83
C GLN A 114 14.59 4.76 -13.26
N ARG A 115 14.76 3.53 -13.73
CA ARG A 115 16.07 3.05 -14.18
C ARG A 115 16.61 3.84 -15.36
N CYS A 116 15.77 4.21 -16.32
CA CYS A 116 16.16 5.06 -17.43
C CYS A 116 16.62 6.46 -16.99
N ASP A 117 15.95 7.05 -15.99
CA ASP A 117 16.32 8.36 -15.44
C ASP A 117 17.65 8.29 -14.70
N GLU A 118 17.89 7.22 -13.90
CA GLU A 118 19.17 6.95 -13.26
C GLU A 118 20.33 6.84 -14.29
N LEU A 119 20.14 6.01 -15.32
CA LEU A 119 21.14 5.85 -16.39
C LEU A 119 21.42 7.17 -17.10
N LYS A 120 20.37 7.99 -17.33
CA LYS A 120 20.52 9.33 -17.96
C LYS A 120 21.31 10.28 -17.05
N LYS A 121 21.08 10.23 -15.73
CA LYS A 121 21.85 11.00 -14.73
C LYS A 121 23.31 10.58 -14.75
N MET A 122 23.59 9.28 -14.65
CA MET A 122 24.96 8.74 -14.68
C MET A 122 25.70 9.13 -15.97
N TYR A 123 25.00 9.12 -17.11
CA TYR A 123 25.59 9.56 -18.39
C TYR A 123 25.91 11.05 -18.38
N LYS A 124 25.01 11.92 -17.88
CA LYS A 124 25.26 13.36 -17.74
C LYS A 124 26.42 13.67 -16.80
N GLU A 125 26.58 12.91 -15.73
CA GLU A 125 27.69 13.01 -14.76
C GLU A 125 29.00 12.38 -15.28
N LYS A 126 29.03 11.94 -16.55
CA LYS A 126 30.19 11.28 -17.18
C LYS A 126 30.66 9.99 -16.49
N ARG A 127 29.77 9.34 -15.72
CA ARG A 127 30.03 8.03 -15.09
C ARG A 127 29.81 6.87 -16.06
N LEU A 128 29.17 7.11 -17.21
CA LEU A 128 28.98 6.16 -18.30
C LEU A 128 29.45 6.76 -19.61
N THR A 129 30.08 5.95 -20.45
CA THR A 129 30.31 6.27 -21.83
C THR A 129 29.00 6.20 -22.63
N LYS A 130 28.97 6.81 -23.81
CA LYS A 130 27.81 6.75 -24.72
C LYS A 130 27.45 5.31 -25.13
N VAL A 131 28.43 4.45 -25.26
CA VAL A 131 28.26 3.04 -25.62
C VAL A 131 27.61 2.28 -24.47
N GLU A 132 28.16 2.38 -23.27
CA GLU A 132 27.61 1.77 -22.05
C GLU A 132 26.18 2.24 -21.74
N TYR A 133 25.92 3.55 -21.89
CA TYR A 133 24.57 4.09 -21.72
C TYR A 133 23.57 3.45 -22.67
N LYS A 134 23.91 3.32 -23.97
CA LYS A 134 23.02 2.70 -24.95
C LYS A 134 22.80 1.21 -24.64
N GLN A 135 23.84 0.46 -24.33
CA GLN A 135 23.79 -0.95 -23.96
C GLN A 135 22.90 -1.19 -22.72
N LYS A 136 23.18 -0.45 -21.63
CA LYS A 136 22.39 -0.56 -20.40
C LYS A 136 20.93 -0.18 -20.62
N LYS A 137 20.68 0.89 -21.39
CA LYS A 137 19.30 1.32 -21.68
C LYS A 137 18.53 0.29 -22.53
N SER A 138 19.17 -0.39 -23.47
CA SER A 138 18.50 -1.45 -24.26
C SER A 138 18.20 -2.70 -23.41
N ALA A 139 19.00 -3.00 -22.41
CA ALA A 139 18.80 -4.14 -21.51
C ALA A 139 17.71 -3.91 -20.44
N VAL A 140 17.32 -2.67 -20.16
CA VAL A 140 16.36 -2.34 -19.09
C VAL A 140 15.03 -3.10 -19.26
N ARG A 141 14.52 -3.21 -20.50
CA ARG A 141 13.24 -3.87 -20.73
C ARG A 141 13.29 -5.36 -20.39
N SER A 142 14.34 -6.07 -20.82
CA SER A 142 14.51 -7.50 -20.54
C SER A 142 14.66 -7.76 -19.04
N GLU A 143 15.50 -6.98 -18.36
CA GLU A 143 15.73 -7.09 -16.92
C GLU A 143 14.44 -7.00 -16.10
N PHE A 144 13.59 -6.02 -16.41
CA PHE A 144 12.33 -5.85 -15.67
C PHE A 144 11.24 -6.84 -16.10
N ASN A 145 11.24 -7.32 -17.34
CA ASN A 145 10.30 -8.34 -17.78
C ASN A 145 10.53 -9.68 -17.04
N GLU A 146 11.77 -10.08 -16.80
CA GLU A 146 12.09 -11.29 -16.02
C GLU A 146 11.58 -11.17 -14.57
N LYS A 147 11.82 -10.02 -13.91
CA LYS A 147 11.31 -9.75 -12.56
C LYS A 147 9.78 -9.75 -12.52
N ALA A 148 9.14 -9.15 -13.52
CA ALA A 148 7.69 -9.09 -13.59
C ALA A 148 7.07 -10.48 -13.85
N ALA A 149 7.71 -11.36 -14.62
CA ALA A 149 7.24 -12.72 -14.83
C ALA A 149 7.15 -13.50 -13.51
N ALA A 150 8.15 -13.40 -12.64
CA ALA A 150 8.11 -14.01 -11.30
C ALA A 150 7.00 -13.44 -10.41
N LEU A 151 6.71 -12.13 -10.52
CA LEU A 151 5.60 -11.50 -9.79
C LEU A 151 4.24 -11.96 -10.34
N LEU A 152 4.09 -12.10 -11.65
CA LEU A 152 2.88 -12.62 -12.27
C LEU A 152 2.60 -14.07 -11.86
N GLU A 153 3.64 -14.91 -11.76
CA GLU A 153 3.53 -16.26 -11.23
C GLU A 153 3.03 -16.23 -9.77
N LYS A 154 3.61 -15.37 -8.93
CA LYS A 154 3.24 -15.23 -7.52
C LYS A 154 1.77 -14.86 -7.31
N VAL A 155 1.17 -14.10 -8.24
CA VAL A 155 -0.25 -13.71 -8.19
C VAL A 155 -1.16 -14.56 -9.09
N GLY A 156 -0.63 -15.65 -9.71
CA GLY A 156 -1.39 -16.56 -10.55
C GLY A 156 -1.85 -15.95 -11.88
N LEU A 157 -1.02 -15.10 -12.51
CA LEU A 157 -1.31 -14.40 -13.77
C LEU A 157 -0.26 -14.61 -14.86
N SER A 158 0.55 -15.67 -14.81
CA SER A 158 1.62 -15.94 -15.79
C SER A 158 1.13 -15.88 -17.24
N GLU A 159 -0.02 -16.51 -17.54
CA GLU A 159 -0.63 -16.57 -18.86
C GLU A 159 -1.29 -15.24 -19.31
N LYS A 160 -1.29 -14.21 -18.44
CA LYS A 160 -1.99 -12.94 -18.67
C LYS A 160 -1.05 -11.76 -18.92
N ALA A 161 0.25 -12.01 -19.08
CA ALA A 161 1.28 -10.97 -19.26
C ALA A 161 0.96 -9.97 -20.38
N ASP A 162 0.51 -10.48 -21.53
CA ASP A 162 0.24 -9.68 -22.73
C ASP A 162 -1.22 -9.21 -22.84
N PHE A 163 -2.06 -9.50 -21.85
CA PHE A 163 -3.46 -9.06 -21.83
C PHE A 163 -3.55 -7.60 -21.40
N TYR A 164 -4.57 -6.90 -21.91
CA TYR A 164 -4.93 -5.56 -21.46
C TYR A 164 -5.94 -5.63 -20.29
N PRO A 165 -6.03 -4.60 -19.44
CA PRO A 165 -6.96 -4.58 -18.31
C PRO A 165 -8.40 -4.92 -18.68
N CYS A 166 -8.91 -4.45 -19.81
CA CYS A 166 -10.28 -4.74 -20.29
C CYS A 166 -10.53 -6.23 -20.63
N GLN A 167 -9.50 -7.04 -20.73
CA GLN A 167 -9.58 -8.48 -21.01
C GLN A 167 -9.50 -9.34 -19.72
N LEU A 168 -9.43 -8.70 -18.56
CA LEU A 168 -9.29 -9.35 -17.26
C LEU A 168 -10.57 -9.24 -16.43
N SER A 169 -10.87 -10.26 -15.63
CA SER A 169 -11.90 -10.15 -14.58
C SER A 169 -11.47 -9.15 -13.50
N GLY A 170 -12.40 -8.67 -12.67
CA GLY A 170 -12.09 -7.76 -11.55
C GLY A 170 -11.01 -8.33 -10.61
N GLY A 171 -11.14 -9.59 -10.21
CA GLY A 171 -10.13 -10.25 -9.37
C GLY A 171 -8.76 -10.38 -10.04
N GLN A 172 -8.72 -10.63 -11.37
CA GLN A 172 -7.47 -10.63 -12.13
C GLN A 172 -6.86 -9.23 -12.20
N GLN A 173 -7.66 -8.18 -12.40
CA GLN A 173 -7.19 -6.80 -12.39
C GLN A 173 -6.61 -6.42 -11.03
N GLN A 174 -7.25 -6.80 -9.94
CA GLN A 174 -6.76 -6.55 -8.60
C GLN A 174 -5.45 -7.29 -8.32
N ARG A 175 -5.35 -8.55 -8.71
CA ARG A 175 -4.09 -9.31 -8.60
C ARG A 175 -2.96 -8.69 -9.43
N ALA A 176 -3.26 -8.16 -10.61
CA ALA A 176 -2.29 -7.39 -11.41
C ALA A 176 -1.88 -6.07 -10.72
N ALA A 177 -2.82 -5.36 -10.06
CA ALA A 177 -2.52 -4.16 -9.28
C ALA A 177 -1.62 -4.47 -8.07
N ILE A 178 -1.85 -5.60 -7.39
CA ILE A 178 -0.96 -6.11 -6.32
C ILE A 178 0.44 -6.37 -6.86
N ALA A 179 0.57 -7.11 -7.98
CA ALA A 179 1.86 -7.39 -8.59
C ALA A 179 2.59 -6.12 -9.03
N ARG A 180 1.86 -5.11 -9.53
CA ARG A 180 2.41 -3.79 -9.85
C ARG A 180 2.97 -3.06 -8.61
N ALA A 181 2.27 -3.10 -7.48
CA ALA A 181 2.75 -2.51 -6.23
C ALA A 181 4.04 -3.20 -5.75
N LEU A 182 4.13 -4.52 -5.87
CA LEU A 182 5.32 -5.31 -5.54
C LEU A 182 6.51 -5.04 -6.46
N ALA A 183 6.28 -4.65 -7.71
CA ALA A 183 7.33 -4.48 -8.72
C ALA A 183 8.38 -3.41 -8.37
N LEU A 184 8.03 -2.46 -7.49
CA LEU A 184 8.95 -1.42 -6.98
C LEU A 184 9.69 -1.85 -5.70
N THR A 185 9.46 -3.07 -5.21
CA THR A 185 10.07 -3.60 -3.97
C THR A 185 9.92 -2.62 -2.79
N PRO A 186 8.70 -2.22 -2.45
CA PRO A 186 8.47 -1.26 -1.36
C PRO A 186 8.80 -1.88 0.00
N ASP A 187 9.12 -1.04 0.99
CA ASP A 187 9.33 -1.45 2.37
C ASP A 187 8.01 -1.80 3.07
N ILE A 188 6.92 -1.13 2.68
CA ILE A 188 5.58 -1.31 3.25
C ILE A 188 4.55 -1.42 2.13
N LEU A 189 3.70 -2.45 2.18
CA LEU A 189 2.56 -2.61 1.29
C LEU A 189 1.28 -2.11 1.94
N CYS A 190 0.61 -1.18 1.27
CA CYS A 190 -0.66 -0.61 1.71
C CYS A 190 -1.79 -1.08 0.81
N PHE A 191 -2.90 -1.49 1.41
CA PHE A 191 -4.10 -1.93 0.70
C PHE A 191 -5.29 -1.09 1.18
N ASP A 192 -5.94 -0.39 0.26
CA ASP A 192 -7.14 0.42 0.54
C ASP A 192 -8.37 -0.35 0.05
N GLU A 193 -9.03 -1.07 0.93
CA GLU A 193 -10.22 -1.89 0.67
C GLU A 193 -10.09 -2.75 -0.61
N PRO A 194 -9.10 -3.65 -0.68
CA PRO A 194 -8.70 -4.31 -1.93
C PRO A 194 -9.76 -5.23 -2.55
N THR A 195 -10.85 -5.50 -1.85
CA THR A 195 -11.93 -6.40 -2.30
C THR A 195 -13.27 -5.71 -2.51
N SER A 196 -13.44 -4.45 -2.09
CA SER A 196 -14.74 -3.77 -2.11
C SER A 196 -15.34 -3.51 -3.50
N ALA A 197 -14.52 -3.56 -4.56
CA ALA A 197 -14.96 -3.45 -5.96
C ALA A 197 -15.14 -4.82 -6.65
N LEU A 198 -15.15 -5.92 -5.88
CA LEU A 198 -15.20 -7.28 -6.41
C LEU A 198 -16.51 -7.98 -6.02
N ASP A 199 -16.93 -8.91 -6.88
CA ASP A 199 -17.97 -9.87 -6.53
C ASP A 199 -17.50 -10.80 -5.41
N PRO A 200 -18.37 -11.28 -4.51
CA PRO A 200 -17.99 -12.16 -3.39
C PRO A 200 -17.20 -13.40 -3.79
N GLU A 201 -17.50 -13.98 -4.95
CA GLU A 201 -16.78 -15.16 -5.49
C GLU A 201 -15.31 -14.87 -5.77
N LEU A 202 -14.96 -13.64 -6.16
CA LEU A 202 -13.59 -13.23 -6.50
C LEU A 202 -12.80 -12.69 -5.29
N THR A 203 -13.49 -12.30 -4.22
CA THR A 203 -12.90 -11.78 -2.98
C THR A 203 -11.92 -12.77 -2.38
N GLY A 204 -12.30 -14.04 -2.25
CA GLY A 204 -11.47 -15.09 -1.68
C GLY A 204 -10.12 -15.29 -2.41
N GLU A 205 -10.11 -15.20 -3.74
CA GLU A 205 -8.88 -15.32 -4.53
C GLU A 205 -7.88 -14.19 -4.22
N VAL A 206 -8.39 -12.95 -4.13
CA VAL A 206 -7.55 -11.78 -3.86
C VAL A 206 -7.02 -11.80 -2.43
N LEU A 207 -7.87 -12.13 -1.45
CA LEU A 207 -7.45 -12.26 -0.04
C LEU A 207 -6.43 -13.38 0.15
N SER A 208 -6.56 -14.49 -0.58
CA SER A 208 -5.57 -15.59 -0.57
C SER A 208 -4.21 -15.10 -1.08
N VAL A 209 -4.18 -14.30 -2.15
CA VAL A 209 -2.92 -13.70 -2.64
C VAL A 209 -2.33 -12.79 -1.57
N ILE A 210 -3.11 -11.87 -0.97
CA ILE A 210 -2.60 -10.96 0.08
C ILE A 210 -2.06 -11.77 1.28
N LYS A 211 -2.78 -12.80 1.72
CA LYS A 211 -2.32 -13.71 2.78
C LYS A 211 -0.98 -14.39 2.42
N GLY A 212 -0.83 -14.83 1.17
CA GLY A 212 0.40 -15.44 0.66
C GLY A 212 1.59 -14.48 0.57
N LEU A 213 1.37 -13.16 0.68
CA LEU A 213 2.44 -12.17 0.74
C LEU A 213 3.02 -12.01 2.16
N LYS A 214 2.31 -12.47 3.20
CA LYS A 214 2.79 -12.38 4.59
C LYS A 214 4.09 -13.17 4.75
N SER A 215 5.13 -12.48 5.16
CA SER A 215 6.45 -13.04 5.45
C SER A 215 7.17 -12.12 6.43
N THR A 216 8.27 -12.57 7.03
CA THR A 216 9.09 -11.78 7.96
C THR A 216 9.65 -10.49 7.36
N ASP A 217 9.66 -10.38 6.03
CA ASP A 217 10.16 -9.18 5.32
C ASP A 217 9.04 -8.32 4.73
N SER A 218 7.77 -8.75 4.81
CA SER A 218 6.64 -8.05 4.18
C SER A 218 5.80 -7.32 5.22
N THR A 219 6.14 -6.08 5.54
CA THR A 219 5.30 -5.20 6.38
C THR A 219 4.09 -4.75 5.59
N MET A 220 2.88 -4.91 6.13
CA MET A 220 1.64 -4.58 5.43
C MET A 220 0.68 -3.76 6.28
N ILE A 221 -0.03 -2.83 5.65
CA ILE A 221 -1.14 -2.06 6.23
C ILE A 221 -2.37 -2.31 5.34
N VAL A 222 -3.42 -2.89 5.90
CA VAL A 222 -4.62 -3.29 5.16
C VAL A 222 -5.84 -2.60 5.74
N VAL A 223 -6.41 -1.66 5.01
CA VAL A 223 -7.77 -1.14 5.31
C VAL A 223 -8.77 -2.14 4.73
N THR A 224 -9.64 -2.69 5.54
CA THR A 224 -10.57 -3.72 5.10
C THR A 224 -11.87 -3.72 5.90
N HIS A 225 -12.95 -4.19 5.26
CA HIS A 225 -14.21 -4.56 5.88
C HIS A 225 -14.37 -6.09 6.04
N GLU A 226 -13.39 -6.86 5.59
CA GLU A 226 -13.36 -8.32 5.71
C GLU A 226 -12.86 -8.72 7.10
N MET A 227 -13.78 -8.89 8.05
CA MET A 227 -13.43 -9.14 9.46
C MET A 227 -12.71 -10.48 9.64
N GLU A 228 -13.15 -11.52 8.94
CA GLU A 228 -12.51 -12.83 8.96
C GLU A 228 -11.06 -12.77 8.43
N PHE A 229 -10.83 -12.01 7.37
CA PHE A 229 -9.47 -11.79 6.85
C PHE A 229 -8.62 -11.06 7.89
N ALA A 230 -9.13 -9.96 8.48
CA ALA A 230 -8.41 -9.22 9.51
C ALA A 230 -8.07 -10.11 10.71
N ALA A 231 -9.00 -10.95 11.17
CA ALA A 231 -8.78 -11.87 12.28
C ALA A 231 -7.71 -12.91 12.01
N ASN A 232 -7.62 -13.42 10.76
CA ASN A 232 -6.74 -14.55 10.41
C ASN A 232 -5.36 -14.13 9.88
N VAL A 233 -5.18 -12.86 9.49
CA VAL A 233 -3.95 -12.41 8.79
C VAL A 233 -3.22 -11.32 9.56
N ALA A 234 -3.94 -10.43 10.25
CA ALA A 234 -3.32 -9.34 10.97
C ALA A 234 -2.59 -9.83 12.23
N ASP A 235 -1.47 -9.19 12.53
CA ASP A 235 -0.78 -9.33 13.82
C ASP A 235 -1.30 -8.28 14.81
N LYS A 236 -1.77 -7.14 14.27
CA LYS A 236 -2.31 -6.02 15.02
C LYS A 236 -3.51 -5.43 14.29
N ILE A 237 -4.50 -5.01 15.04
CA ILE A 237 -5.70 -4.36 14.49
C ILE A 237 -5.89 -3.01 15.15
N ILE A 238 -6.21 -2.01 14.34
CA ILE A 238 -6.64 -0.68 14.76
C ILE A 238 -8.11 -0.52 14.37
N PHE A 239 -8.94 -0.18 15.35
CA PHE A 239 -10.31 0.28 15.11
C PHE A 239 -10.33 1.81 15.12
N MET A 240 -10.70 2.40 13.98
CA MET A 240 -10.85 3.85 13.82
C MET A 240 -12.30 4.29 13.89
N ALA A 241 -12.56 5.30 14.71
CA ALA A 241 -13.84 6.00 14.79
C ALA A 241 -13.61 7.51 14.93
N ASN A 242 -14.44 8.32 14.28
CA ASN A 242 -14.44 9.80 14.40
C ASN A 242 -13.07 10.48 14.22
N GLY A 243 -12.18 9.89 13.41
CA GLY A 243 -10.86 10.43 13.12
C GLY A 243 -9.77 10.09 14.14
N ILE A 244 -10.04 9.23 15.11
CA ILE A 244 -9.08 8.76 16.11
C ILE A 244 -8.93 7.24 16.09
N ILE A 245 -7.87 6.74 16.69
CA ILE A 245 -7.74 5.32 17.05
C ILE A 245 -8.51 5.10 18.36
N GLU A 246 -9.66 4.48 18.24
CA GLU A 246 -10.54 4.20 19.38
C GLU A 246 -10.05 2.99 20.19
N GLU A 247 -9.58 1.97 19.48
CA GLU A 247 -9.01 0.78 20.10
C GLU A 247 -7.93 0.15 19.22
N CYS A 248 -6.91 -0.43 19.85
CA CYS A 248 -5.81 -1.10 19.17
C CYS A 248 -5.39 -2.32 19.97
N GLY A 249 -5.17 -3.44 19.32
CA GLY A 249 -4.77 -4.68 19.96
C GLY A 249 -4.50 -5.81 18.97
N THR A 250 -4.33 -7.01 19.52
CA THR A 250 -4.29 -8.25 18.74
C THR A 250 -5.69 -8.55 18.17
N PRO A 251 -5.79 -9.44 17.17
CA PRO A 251 -7.11 -9.91 16.71
C PRO A 251 -8.00 -10.44 17.85
N ASP A 252 -7.43 -11.14 18.83
CA ASP A 252 -8.17 -11.64 19.98
C ASP A 252 -8.73 -10.51 20.86
N ASP A 253 -7.91 -9.46 21.14
CA ASP A 253 -8.35 -8.29 21.90
C ASP A 253 -9.53 -7.60 21.22
N ILE A 254 -9.46 -7.42 19.89
CA ILE A 254 -10.44 -6.65 19.12
C ILE A 254 -11.74 -7.42 18.89
N PHE A 255 -11.67 -8.72 18.55
CA PHE A 255 -12.85 -9.48 18.16
C PHE A 255 -13.51 -10.21 19.34
N ASN A 256 -12.73 -10.72 20.29
CA ASN A 256 -13.24 -11.52 21.39
C ASN A 256 -13.36 -10.74 22.71
N HIS A 257 -12.54 -9.69 22.87
CA HIS A 257 -12.48 -8.90 24.11
C HIS A 257 -12.57 -7.38 23.89
N PRO A 258 -13.51 -6.89 23.02
CA PRO A 258 -13.64 -5.46 22.71
C PRO A 258 -14.00 -4.65 23.95
N LYS A 259 -13.24 -3.58 24.22
CA LYS A 259 -13.43 -2.70 25.39
C LYS A 259 -14.30 -1.49 25.04
N SER A 260 -14.10 -0.91 23.85
CA SER A 260 -14.86 0.27 23.41
C SER A 260 -16.31 -0.08 23.09
N PRO A 261 -17.29 0.65 23.61
CA PRO A 261 -18.70 0.50 23.24
C PRO A 261 -18.94 0.73 21.74
N LEU A 262 -18.14 1.61 21.11
CA LEU A 262 -18.23 1.86 19.67
C LEU A 262 -17.76 0.64 18.88
N LEU A 263 -16.67 -0.02 19.31
CA LEU A 263 -16.21 -1.25 18.67
C LEU A 263 -17.21 -2.38 18.85
N GLN A 264 -17.77 -2.57 20.07
CA GLN A 264 -18.82 -3.57 20.31
C GLN A 264 -20.03 -3.36 19.40
N SER A 265 -20.47 -2.11 19.26
CA SER A 265 -21.58 -1.75 18.36
C SER A 265 -21.24 -2.00 16.89
N PHE A 266 -20.01 -1.74 16.48
CA PHE A 266 -19.52 -1.96 15.11
C PHE A 266 -19.49 -3.45 14.77
N LEU A 267 -18.95 -4.29 15.65
CA LEU A 267 -18.89 -5.74 15.46
C LEU A 267 -20.28 -6.38 15.51
N GLY A 268 -21.18 -5.92 16.40
CA GLY A 268 -22.55 -6.40 16.47
C GLY A 268 -23.35 -6.11 15.19
N LYS A 269 -23.08 -5.01 14.48
CA LYS A 269 -23.70 -4.72 13.18
C LYS A 269 -23.09 -5.56 12.05
N SER A 270 -21.81 -5.85 12.07
CA SER A 270 -21.14 -6.73 11.08
C SER A 270 -21.66 -8.17 11.14
N ALA A 271 -22.05 -8.67 12.32
CA ALA A 271 -22.59 -10.02 12.48
C ALA A 271 -24.02 -10.21 11.92
N TYR A 272 -24.71 -9.12 11.53
CA TYR A 272 -26.07 -9.16 10.97
C TYR A 272 -26.12 -8.91 9.45
N THR A 273 -24.98 -8.78 8.78
CA THR A 273 -24.88 -8.46 7.33
C THR A 273 -24.38 -9.62 6.47
N ASP A 274 -24.23 -10.81 7.04
CA ASP A 274 -23.95 -12.07 6.33
C ASP A 274 -25.21 -12.86 6.01
#